data_35dfea85a125ceaf398caee9d7d7aa26
#
_entry.id   35dfea85a125ceaf398caee9d7d7aa26
#
_cell.length_a   1.000
_cell.length_b   1.000
_cell.length_c   1.000
_cell.angle_alpha   90.00
_cell.angle_beta   90.00
_cell.angle_gamma   90.00
#
_symmetry.space_group_name_H-M   'P 1'
#
loop_
_entity.id
_entity.type
_entity.pdbx_description
1 polymer ?
#
loop_
_entity_poly.entity_id
_entity_poly.type
_entity_poly.pdbx_seq_one_letter_code
_entity_poly.pdbx_strand_id
1 'polypeptide(L)'
;HMTDGVVAFSRSGHIIQSNPAAEEMLDMAIPVGGSVTYQDLFEDIAPLEKILTLDQDCLENEMVRGDRILLFLMAPFDQEKQVGVLVVVHDVTQQVKNETLRKEFVANVSHELKTPITNISSYAETLVETPGLPAKTSVKFLNVILNESDRMTHIVDDLLTLSRFDSGY
;
A
#
# COMPACT_ATOMS: atom_id res chain seq x y z
N HIS A 1 -10.21 -0.42 22.34
CA HIS A 1 -10.95 -1.09 21.25
C HIS A 1 -9.93 -1.85 20.42
N MET A 2 -10.05 -3.19 20.40
CA MET A 2 -9.28 -4.00 19.47
C MET A 2 -9.86 -3.73 18.07
N THR A 3 -9.05 -3.17 17.19
CA THR A 3 -9.44 -2.82 15.82
C THR A 3 -9.39 -4.02 14.89
N ASP A 4 -8.73 -5.10 15.32
CA ASP A 4 -8.50 -6.30 14.53
C ASP A 4 -9.55 -7.37 14.79
N GLY A 5 -9.99 -8.04 13.74
CA GLY A 5 -10.82 -9.22 13.82
C GLY A 5 -9.99 -10.43 14.24
N VAL A 6 -10.51 -11.23 15.15
CA VAL A 6 -9.85 -12.47 15.61
C VAL A 6 -10.85 -13.61 15.60
N VAL A 7 -10.47 -14.71 14.96
CA VAL A 7 -11.25 -15.97 14.96
C VAL A 7 -10.30 -17.13 15.22
N ALA A 8 -10.61 -17.94 16.22
CA ALA A 8 -9.87 -19.16 16.52
C ALA A 8 -10.70 -20.40 16.17
N PHE A 9 -10.06 -21.36 15.51
CA PHE A 9 -10.67 -22.61 15.08
C PHE A 9 -9.98 -23.80 15.72
N SER A 10 -10.76 -24.83 16.05
CA SER A 10 -10.23 -26.13 16.44
C SER A 10 -9.53 -26.81 15.27
N ARG A 11 -8.80 -27.89 15.54
CA ARG A 11 -8.18 -28.74 14.51
C ARG A 11 -9.19 -29.27 13.49
N SER A 12 -10.47 -29.42 13.86
CA SER A 12 -11.56 -29.86 12.98
C SER A 12 -12.25 -28.72 12.24
N GLY A 13 -11.81 -27.46 12.44
CA GLY A 13 -12.36 -26.28 11.77
C GLY A 13 -13.56 -25.64 12.46
N HIS A 14 -13.97 -26.10 13.67
CA HIS A 14 -15.04 -25.45 14.41
C HIS A 14 -14.55 -24.18 15.13
N ILE A 15 -15.40 -23.17 15.19
CA ILE A 15 -15.08 -21.90 15.87
C ILE A 15 -14.99 -22.13 17.36
N ILE A 16 -13.82 -21.80 17.93
CA ILE A 16 -13.56 -21.79 19.38
C ILE A 16 -13.86 -20.42 19.97
N GLN A 17 -13.45 -19.38 19.26
CA GLN A 17 -13.56 -18.00 19.70
C GLN A 17 -13.63 -17.05 18.52
N SER A 18 -14.41 -15.99 18.64
CA SER A 18 -14.45 -14.86 17.71
C SER A 18 -14.66 -13.57 18.48
N ASN A 19 -14.31 -12.44 17.86
CA ASN A 19 -14.60 -11.12 18.41
C ASN A 19 -15.55 -10.34 17.50
N PRO A 20 -16.24 -9.31 18.00
CA PRO A 20 -17.16 -8.51 17.21
C PRO A 20 -16.52 -7.82 15.98
N ALA A 21 -15.24 -7.46 16.07
CA ALA A 21 -14.52 -6.87 14.96
C ALA A 21 -14.40 -7.84 13.78
N ALA A 22 -14.21 -9.14 14.03
CA ALA A 22 -14.21 -10.14 12.96
C ALA A 22 -15.57 -10.24 12.27
N GLU A 23 -16.65 -10.23 13.02
CA GLU A 23 -18.02 -10.25 12.47
C GLU A 23 -18.31 -9.02 11.61
N GLU A 24 -17.87 -7.85 12.05
CA GLU A 24 -18.01 -6.60 11.30
C GLU A 24 -17.18 -6.61 10.01
N MET A 25 -15.92 -7.02 10.08
CA MET A 25 -15.03 -7.04 8.91
C MET A 25 -15.44 -8.07 7.87
N LEU A 26 -15.94 -9.23 8.33
CA LEU A 26 -16.39 -10.32 7.46
C LEU A 26 -17.85 -10.15 7.02
N ASP A 27 -18.56 -9.16 7.57
CA ASP A 27 -19.97 -8.87 7.31
C ASP A 27 -20.86 -10.09 7.50
N MET A 28 -20.62 -10.82 8.61
CA MET A 28 -21.39 -12.02 8.96
C MET A 28 -21.28 -12.37 10.44
N ALA A 29 -22.33 -13.01 10.98
CA ALA A 29 -22.29 -13.56 12.33
C ALA A 29 -21.37 -14.80 12.39
N ILE A 30 -20.52 -14.86 13.41
CA ILE A 30 -19.55 -15.93 13.63
C ILE A 30 -19.77 -16.52 15.03
N PRO A 31 -20.89 -17.23 15.28
CA PRO A 31 -21.21 -17.74 16.61
C PRO A 31 -20.30 -18.90 17.00
N VAL A 32 -19.77 -18.84 18.20
CA VAL A 32 -19.02 -19.96 18.81
C VAL A 32 -19.92 -21.17 18.94
N GLY A 33 -19.48 -22.33 18.49
CA GLY A 33 -20.26 -23.57 18.53
C GLY A 33 -21.42 -23.63 17.51
N GLY A 34 -21.47 -22.66 16.57
CA GLY A 34 -22.45 -22.66 15.49
C GLY A 34 -22.10 -23.65 14.35
N SER A 35 -22.89 -23.59 13.28
CA SER A 35 -22.70 -24.42 12.08
C SER A 35 -21.61 -23.89 11.12
N VAL A 36 -21.15 -22.66 11.32
CA VAL A 36 -20.10 -22.03 10.49
C VAL A 36 -18.74 -22.61 10.87
N THR A 37 -17.97 -23.00 9.86
CA THR A 37 -16.66 -23.62 10.02
C THR A 37 -15.57 -22.84 9.30
N TYR A 38 -14.31 -23.21 9.52
CA TYR A 38 -13.16 -22.68 8.81
C TYR A 38 -13.33 -22.86 7.29
N GLN A 39 -13.82 -24.02 6.88
CA GLN A 39 -14.04 -24.36 5.47
C GLN A 39 -15.01 -23.40 4.80
N ASP A 40 -16.05 -22.98 5.51
CA ASP A 40 -17.02 -22.02 4.99
C ASP A 40 -16.45 -20.61 4.79
N LEU A 41 -15.47 -20.24 5.62
CA LEU A 41 -14.95 -18.86 5.67
C LEU A 41 -13.64 -18.68 4.90
N PHE A 42 -12.72 -19.64 4.99
CA PHE A 42 -11.31 -19.43 4.64
C PHE A 42 -10.70 -20.54 3.77
N GLU A 43 -11.43 -21.60 3.43
CA GLU A 43 -10.89 -22.70 2.62
C GLU A 43 -10.39 -22.23 1.25
N ASP A 44 -11.09 -21.27 0.64
CA ASP A 44 -10.71 -20.69 -0.66
C ASP A 44 -9.42 -19.84 -0.56
N ILE A 45 -9.10 -19.31 0.63
CA ILE A 45 -7.87 -18.56 0.88
C ILE A 45 -6.71 -19.52 1.12
N ALA A 46 -6.90 -20.45 2.05
CA ALA A 46 -5.93 -21.50 2.35
C ALA A 46 -6.64 -22.71 2.98
N PRO A 47 -6.37 -23.94 2.50
CA PRO A 47 -6.89 -25.14 3.15
C PRO A 47 -6.47 -25.25 4.61
N LEU A 48 -7.38 -25.69 5.48
CA LEU A 48 -7.13 -25.83 6.93
C LEU A 48 -5.88 -26.68 7.22
N GLU A 49 -5.71 -27.79 6.52
CA GLU A 49 -4.57 -28.70 6.64
C GLU A 49 -3.23 -28.01 6.34
N LYS A 50 -3.23 -27.08 5.38
CA LYS A 50 -2.04 -26.31 5.02
C LYS A 50 -1.60 -25.40 6.17
N ILE A 51 -2.55 -24.78 6.88
CA ILE A 51 -2.23 -23.92 8.02
C ILE A 51 -1.79 -24.75 9.22
N LEU A 52 -2.44 -25.88 9.51
CA LEU A 52 -2.08 -26.78 10.61
C LEU A 52 -0.67 -27.38 10.48
N THR A 53 -0.14 -27.49 9.25
CA THR A 53 1.19 -28.04 8.95
C THR A 53 2.19 -26.99 8.52
N LEU A 54 1.91 -25.72 8.80
CA LEU A 54 2.76 -24.61 8.37
C LEU A 54 4.09 -24.61 9.12
N ASP A 55 5.21 -24.61 8.38
CA ASP A 55 6.57 -24.49 8.93
C ASP A 55 6.98 -23.04 9.24
N GLN A 56 6.19 -22.07 8.79
CA GLN A 56 6.39 -20.65 9.02
C GLN A 56 5.50 -20.18 10.16
N ASP A 57 5.83 -19.03 10.74
CA ASP A 57 5.07 -18.46 11.86
C ASP A 57 3.62 -18.13 11.48
N CYS A 58 3.39 -17.63 10.27
CA CYS A 58 2.04 -17.40 9.75
C CYS A 58 2.00 -17.37 8.21
N LEU A 59 0.79 -17.55 7.66
CA LEU A 59 0.48 -17.30 6.26
C LEU A 59 -0.26 -15.96 6.17
N GLU A 60 0.21 -15.10 5.27
CA GLU A 60 -0.43 -13.82 4.98
C GLU A 60 -1.18 -13.88 3.66
N ASN A 61 -2.38 -13.31 3.63
CA ASN A 61 -3.16 -13.15 2.41
C ASN A 61 -3.94 -11.83 2.45
N GLU A 62 -3.91 -11.09 1.35
CA GLU A 62 -4.67 -9.85 1.19
C GLU A 62 -5.84 -10.09 0.25
N MET A 63 -7.02 -9.62 0.63
CA MET A 63 -8.25 -9.76 -0.16
C MET A 63 -9.05 -8.45 -0.18
N VAL A 64 -9.55 -8.11 -1.35
CA VAL A 64 -10.53 -7.03 -1.50
C VAL A 64 -11.93 -7.58 -1.23
N ARG A 65 -12.64 -6.99 -0.27
CA ARG A 65 -14.01 -7.35 0.08
C ARG A 65 -14.89 -6.10 0.12
N GLY A 66 -15.70 -5.91 -0.91
CA GLY A 66 -16.47 -4.69 -1.09
C GLY A 66 -15.54 -3.48 -1.28
N ASP A 67 -15.66 -2.50 -0.40
CA ASP A 67 -14.83 -1.29 -0.36
C ASP A 67 -13.63 -1.39 0.60
N ARG A 68 -13.46 -2.54 1.26
CA ARG A 68 -12.37 -2.83 2.22
C ARG A 68 -11.29 -3.70 1.60
N ILE A 69 -10.07 -3.48 2.06
CA ILE A 69 -8.91 -4.34 1.82
C ILE A 69 -8.56 -4.98 3.15
N LEU A 70 -8.73 -6.30 3.23
CA LEU A 70 -8.50 -7.07 4.45
C LEU A 70 -7.23 -7.90 4.32
N LEU A 71 -6.36 -7.81 5.32
CA LEU A 71 -5.19 -8.66 5.47
C LEU A 71 -5.51 -9.77 6.47
N PHE A 72 -5.41 -11.01 6.02
CA PHE A 72 -5.59 -12.21 6.83
C PHE A 72 -4.22 -12.76 7.25
N LEU A 73 -4.02 -12.91 8.54
CA LEU A 73 -2.87 -13.58 9.14
C LEU A 73 -3.37 -14.90 9.72
N MET A 74 -2.90 -16.02 9.20
CA MET A 74 -3.33 -17.36 9.60
C MET A 74 -2.16 -18.12 10.17
N ALA A 75 -2.26 -18.58 11.39
CA ALA A 75 -1.20 -19.29 12.08
C ALA A 75 -1.76 -20.52 12.83
N PRO A 76 -1.00 -21.62 12.89
CA PRO A 76 -1.33 -22.71 13.78
C PRO A 76 -1.06 -22.32 15.22
N PHE A 77 -1.82 -22.84 16.16
CA PHE A 77 -1.49 -22.79 17.57
C PHE A 77 -1.58 -24.16 18.20
N ASP A 78 -0.69 -24.40 19.16
CA ASP A 78 -0.67 -25.61 19.98
C ASP A 78 -0.46 -25.17 21.44
N GLN A 79 -1.52 -25.20 22.22
CA GLN A 79 -1.50 -24.87 23.64
C GLN A 79 -2.08 -26.00 24.47
N GLU A 80 -1.24 -26.61 25.33
CA GLU A 80 -1.48 -27.60 26.37
C GLU A 80 -2.50 -28.72 26.11
N LYS A 81 -3.58 -28.52 25.40
CA LYS A 81 -4.61 -29.50 25.00
C LYS A 81 -5.44 -29.07 23.78
N GLN A 82 -5.14 -27.92 23.20
CA GLN A 82 -5.90 -27.40 22.06
C GLN A 82 -4.95 -27.09 20.91
N VAL A 83 -5.12 -27.82 19.82
CA VAL A 83 -4.47 -27.57 18.53
C VAL A 83 -5.49 -26.95 17.61
N GLY A 84 -5.12 -25.91 16.90
CA GLY A 84 -6.03 -25.25 15.98
C GLY A 84 -5.37 -24.20 15.12
N VAL A 85 -6.18 -23.33 14.55
CA VAL A 85 -5.78 -22.23 13.71
C VAL A 85 -6.32 -20.92 14.26
N LEU A 86 -5.45 -19.94 14.35
CA LEU A 86 -5.79 -18.55 14.65
C LEU A 86 -5.82 -17.75 13.35
N VAL A 87 -6.89 -17.04 13.09
CA VAL A 87 -7.02 -16.08 11.99
C VAL A 87 -7.18 -14.69 12.58
N VAL A 88 -6.26 -13.79 12.22
CA VAL A 88 -6.34 -12.38 12.54
C VAL A 88 -6.65 -11.63 11.25
N VAL A 89 -7.63 -10.73 11.31
CA VAL A 89 -8.10 -9.93 10.18
C VAL A 89 -7.82 -8.47 10.48
N HIS A 90 -6.99 -7.84 9.64
CA HIS A 90 -6.71 -6.41 9.69
C HIS A 90 -7.39 -5.69 8.54
N ASP A 91 -8.09 -4.60 8.83
CA ASP A 91 -8.53 -3.67 7.79
C ASP A 91 -7.37 -2.74 7.43
N VAL A 92 -6.74 -2.99 6.29
CA VAL A 92 -5.59 -2.24 5.77
C VAL A 92 -5.98 -1.23 4.69
N THR A 93 -7.27 -0.97 4.53
CA THR A 93 -7.81 -0.10 3.46
C THR A 93 -7.14 1.27 3.44
N GLN A 94 -7.03 1.92 4.60
CA GLN A 94 -6.41 3.25 4.68
C GLN A 94 -4.91 3.21 4.43
N GLN A 95 -4.22 2.20 4.95
CA GLN A 95 -2.78 2.03 4.71
C GLN A 95 -2.48 1.85 3.23
N VAL A 96 -3.21 0.95 2.56
CA VAL A 96 -3.02 0.68 1.13
C VAL A 96 -3.37 1.91 0.28
N LYS A 97 -4.46 2.62 0.60
CA LYS A 97 -4.82 3.86 -0.08
C LYS A 97 -3.75 4.93 0.08
N ASN A 98 -3.25 5.14 1.31
CA ASN A 98 -2.20 6.11 1.59
C ASN A 98 -0.90 5.75 0.87
N GLU A 99 -0.53 4.48 0.85
CA GLU A 99 0.67 4.02 0.13
C GLU A 99 0.54 4.22 -1.38
N THR A 100 -0.64 3.94 -1.94
CA THR A 100 -0.92 4.16 -3.36
C THR A 100 -0.82 5.64 -3.71
N LEU A 101 -1.46 6.53 -2.93
CA LEU A 101 -1.38 7.97 -3.11
C LEU A 101 0.06 8.48 -3.03
N ARG A 102 0.85 7.94 -2.09
CA ARG A 102 2.28 8.29 -1.96
C ARG A 102 3.08 7.86 -3.19
N LYS A 103 2.84 6.66 -3.72
CA LYS A 103 3.50 6.18 -4.95
C LYS A 103 3.13 7.02 -6.16
N GLU A 104 1.84 7.34 -6.32
CA GLU A 104 1.36 8.21 -7.40
C GLU A 104 1.95 9.61 -7.29
N PHE A 105 2.02 10.18 -6.10
CA PHE A 105 2.63 11.47 -5.85
C PHE A 105 4.11 11.49 -6.29
N VAL A 106 4.92 10.50 -5.87
CA VAL A 106 6.33 10.40 -6.27
C VAL A 106 6.47 10.26 -7.78
N ALA A 107 5.63 9.44 -8.43
CA ALA A 107 5.63 9.27 -9.87
C ALA A 107 5.29 10.57 -10.61
N ASN A 108 4.25 11.28 -10.18
CA ASN A 108 3.83 12.55 -10.76
C ASN A 108 4.92 13.63 -10.62
N VAL A 109 5.53 13.76 -9.44
CA VAL A 109 6.66 14.66 -9.21
C VAL A 109 7.83 14.35 -10.14
N SER A 110 8.17 13.08 -10.27
CA SER A 110 9.25 12.64 -11.17
C SER A 110 8.97 13.02 -12.62
N HIS A 111 7.75 12.87 -13.10
CA HIS A 111 7.33 13.29 -14.44
C HIS A 111 7.36 14.80 -14.62
N GLU A 112 6.84 15.56 -13.64
CA GLU A 112 6.81 17.03 -13.68
C GLU A 112 8.23 17.63 -13.68
N LEU A 113 9.20 17.01 -13.00
CA LEU A 113 10.59 17.44 -12.99
C LEU A 113 11.36 16.97 -14.22
N LYS A 114 11.04 15.82 -14.80
CA LYS A 114 11.74 15.27 -15.96
C LYS A 114 11.62 16.15 -17.21
N THR A 115 10.45 16.72 -17.46
CA THR A 115 10.18 17.57 -18.63
C THR A 115 11.08 18.82 -18.66
N PRO A 116 11.13 19.68 -17.62
CA PRO A 116 12.02 20.84 -17.59
C PRO A 116 13.51 20.44 -17.63
N ILE A 117 13.90 19.36 -16.96
CA ILE A 117 15.28 18.85 -17.00
C ILE A 117 15.67 18.45 -18.42
N THR A 118 14.81 17.72 -19.12
CA THR A 118 15.05 17.31 -20.53
C THR A 118 15.21 18.53 -21.43
N ASN A 119 14.37 19.55 -21.26
CA ASN A 119 14.47 20.80 -22.03
C ASN A 119 15.78 21.53 -21.75
N ILE A 120 16.15 21.71 -20.47
CA ILE A 120 17.42 22.34 -20.08
C ILE A 120 18.60 21.61 -20.70
N SER A 121 18.65 20.28 -20.59
CA SER A 121 19.72 19.48 -21.15
C SER A 121 19.80 19.61 -22.67
N SER A 122 18.69 19.53 -23.38
CA SER A 122 18.63 19.62 -24.84
C SER A 122 19.12 20.98 -25.34
N TYR A 123 18.67 22.08 -24.76
CA TYR A 123 19.10 23.42 -25.14
C TYR A 123 20.58 23.69 -24.78
N ALA A 124 21.01 23.18 -23.60
CA ALA A 124 22.41 23.30 -23.19
C ALA A 124 23.35 22.50 -24.12
N GLU A 125 23.00 21.25 -24.48
CA GLU A 125 23.76 20.44 -25.43
C GLU A 125 23.87 21.12 -26.78
N THR A 126 22.79 21.69 -27.31
CA THR A 126 22.79 22.42 -28.56
C THR A 126 23.74 23.63 -28.53
N LEU A 127 23.77 24.37 -27.40
CA LEU A 127 24.69 25.49 -27.22
C LEU A 127 26.15 25.04 -27.18
N VAL A 128 26.44 23.90 -26.57
CA VAL A 128 27.82 23.36 -26.50
C VAL A 128 28.28 22.78 -27.82
N GLU A 129 27.39 22.07 -28.52
CA GLU A 129 27.76 21.32 -29.75
C GLU A 129 27.74 22.16 -31.02
N THR A 130 27.15 23.36 -30.98
CA THR A 130 27.03 24.23 -32.14
C THR A 130 27.81 25.51 -31.92
N PRO A 131 29.16 25.50 -32.07
CA PRO A 131 29.96 26.73 -32.05
C PRO A 131 29.59 27.58 -33.24
N GLY A 132 29.39 28.89 -33.01
CA GLY A 132 29.03 29.83 -34.08
C GLY A 132 27.53 30.08 -34.25
N LEU A 133 26.70 29.64 -33.32
CA LEU A 133 25.29 30.06 -33.25
C LEU A 133 25.19 31.59 -33.21
N PRO A 134 24.24 32.21 -33.92
CA PRO A 134 23.99 33.64 -33.81
C PRO A 134 23.72 34.04 -32.36
N ALA A 135 24.30 35.14 -31.89
CA ALA A 135 24.14 35.61 -30.51
C ALA A 135 22.68 35.72 -30.09
N LYS A 136 21.80 36.16 -30.97
CA LYS A 136 20.35 36.24 -30.71
C LYS A 136 19.73 34.87 -30.46
N THR A 137 20.15 33.82 -31.14
CA THR A 137 19.69 32.45 -30.96
C THR A 137 20.22 31.88 -29.64
N SER A 138 21.49 32.11 -29.34
CA SER A 138 22.11 31.69 -28.07
C SER A 138 21.40 32.29 -26.87
N VAL A 139 21.09 33.58 -26.92
CA VAL A 139 20.33 34.26 -25.82
C VAL A 139 18.91 33.69 -25.67
N LYS A 140 18.25 33.39 -26.81
CA LYS A 140 16.93 32.72 -26.78
C LYS A 140 17.00 31.37 -26.09
N PHE A 141 17.98 30.54 -26.39
CA PHE A 141 18.16 29.22 -25.76
C PHE A 141 18.48 29.32 -24.27
N LEU A 142 19.34 30.27 -23.88
CA LEU A 142 19.64 30.54 -22.47
C LEU A 142 18.40 31.01 -21.72
N ASN A 143 17.53 31.82 -22.33
CA ASN A 143 16.27 32.23 -21.71
C ASN A 143 15.31 31.05 -21.50
N VAL A 144 15.26 30.07 -22.43
CA VAL A 144 14.49 28.85 -22.25
C VAL A 144 15.01 28.06 -21.03
N ILE A 145 16.34 27.91 -20.91
CA ILE A 145 16.97 27.25 -19.76
C ILE A 145 16.61 27.94 -18.44
N LEU A 146 16.68 29.27 -18.39
CA LEU A 146 16.30 30.04 -17.20
C LEU A 146 14.83 29.84 -16.83
N ASN A 147 13.92 29.91 -17.81
CA ASN A 147 12.49 29.74 -17.58
C ASN A 147 12.16 28.34 -17.06
N GLU A 148 12.81 27.31 -17.61
CA GLU A 148 12.62 25.93 -17.12
C GLU A 148 13.20 25.73 -15.71
N SER A 149 14.32 26.39 -15.38
CA SER A 149 14.89 26.39 -14.03
C SER A 149 13.95 27.05 -13.02
N ASP A 150 13.36 28.18 -13.37
CA ASP A 150 12.37 28.87 -12.53
C ASP A 150 11.13 27.98 -12.31
N ARG A 151 10.68 27.30 -13.37
CA ARG A 151 9.56 26.36 -13.26
C ARG A 151 9.87 25.22 -12.28
N MET A 152 11.09 24.65 -12.35
CA MET A 152 11.51 23.62 -11.39
C MET A 152 11.51 24.12 -9.96
N THR A 153 11.98 25.34 -9.73
CA THR A 153 11.96 25.96 -8.40
C THR A 153 10.54 26.06 -7.85
N HIS A 154 9.58 26.48 -8.66
CA HIS A 154 8.18 26.54 -8.23
C HIS A 154 7.61 25.16 -7.88
N ILE A 155 7.92 24.14 -8.69
CA ILE A 155 7.50 22.76 -8.40
C ILE A 155 8.06 22.30 -7.04
N VAL A 156 9.35 22.55 -6.78
CA VAL A 156 9.99 22.20 -5.50
C VAL A 156 9.37 22.95 -4.33
N ASP A 157 9.09 24.24 -4.46
CA ASP A 157 8.47 25.04 -3.42
C ASP A 157 7.05 24.55 -3.09
N ASP A 158 6.26 24.20 -4.12
CA ASP A 158 4.93 23.60 -3.95
C ASP A 158 5.00 22.28 -3.19
N LEU A 159 5.98 21.42 -3.53
CA LEU A 159 6.20 20.13 -2.86
C LEU A 159 6.59 20.32 -1.39
N LEU A 160 7.48 21.25 -1.09
CA LEU A 160 7.88 21.55 0.29
C LEU A 160 6.71 22.10 1.11
N THR A 161 5.84 22.90 0.49
CA THR A 161 4.64 23.42 1.12
C THR A 161 3.66 22.29 1.47
N LEU A 162 3.39 21.37 0.53
CA LEU A 162 2.54 20.19 0.78
C LEU A 162 3.11 19.29 1.88
N SER A 163 4.42 19.04 1.86
CA SER A 163 5.10 18.24 2.90
C SER A 163 4.96 18.82 4.30
N ARG A 164 4.92 20.13 4.45
CA ARG A 164 4.71 20.79 5.75
C ARG A 164 3.27 20.64 6.25
N PHE A 165 2.29 20.68 5.37
CA PHE A 165 0.88 20.44 5.75
C PHE A 165 0.66 19.01 6.25
N ASP A 166 1.29 18.01 5.62
CA ASP A 166 1.19 16.61 6.05
C ASP A 166 1.88 16.33 7.39
N SER A 167 2.87 17.15 7.77
CA SER A 167 3.62 17.02 9.02
C SER A 167 2.96 17.69 10.23
N GLY A 168 1.80 18.34 10.06
CA GLY A 168 1.00 18.87 11.17
C GLY A 168 1.59 20.10 11.89
N TYR A 169 2.41 20.91 11.20
CA TYR A 169 2.88 22.22 11.69
C TYR A 169 2.22 23.37 10.94
#